data_a44daaa3d192a6cb9dab45d50ae1e993
#
_entry.id   a44daaa3d192a6cb9dab45d50ae1e993
#
_cell.length_a   1.000
_cell.length_b   1.000
_cell.length_c   1.000
_cell.angle_alpha   90.00
_cell.angle_beta   90.00
_cell.angle_gamma   90.00
#
_symmetry.space_group_name_H-M   'P 1'
#
loop_
_entity.id
_entity.type
_entity.pdbx_description
1 polymer ?
#
loop_
_entity_poly.entity_id
_entity_poly.type
_entity_poly.pdbx_seq_one_letter_code
_entity_poly.pdbx_strand_id
1 'polypeptide(L)'
;MGRGRRLRLIIAFLVLLCLGSPALAGVPMSDKLCTQSSAEDVTLSTLLAAGRGFDCSANKYDIEGPKIWAKLPFPTEALPPGRVEVQGDNNGLTTMQVHAVLDDGTVLSSHFSEQEVIDSWRPKGQYGLPVPGTENPDLRSRIRNIYIAIENPKVVSSISLIKLASKKKWDSLKLPLSIMFAVLCGMAIMPLIYNAFFYGALRYDFMLWHSVMISATVAYTISSSGLIFIAFPETDLTTKMLFNYWTLAIAVAASGFFLVRFVEQGKIARWLQAAIFATALLPVAVTAIVLRIDEGYSMDARTYYHASFLPAFFIVLYTMGHALRRGSKAIWFQIAGWSPIVVFGLDRVARGMDLYIGWPELDYGLYFALIAETIILALGVAYRILRLRQKHENTLRKQVELTLLADTDGLTMMNNRRAFEREFRRNQQDHRFSHLAIIDIDLFKRVNDRYGHEIGDEVLRVVGKELDATSHFAARIGGEEFTLLMRNESRENRKKYPANALTEICEALIKAVHERVPQIQEPVTFSVGVAAIARRDTLRSVMATADRRLYDAKNNGRNQIVWFDLSDAKPSKPTGTVWV
;
A
#
# COMPACT_ATOMS: atom_id res chain seq x y z
N MET A 1 2.88 -27.61 14.15
CA MET A 1 1.49 -27.99 13.83
C MET A 1 0.40 -26.91 14.06
N GLY A 2 0.69 -25.66 14.50
CA GLY A 2 -0.33 -24.67 14.92
C GLY A 2 -0.85 -23.67 13.87
N ARG A 3 -0.07 -23.33 12.84
CA ARG A 3 -0.45 -22.25 11.87
C ARG A 3 -1.50 -22.66 10.85
N GLY A 4 -1.46 -23.88 10.33
CA GLY A 4 -2.43 -24.37 9.35
C GLY A 4 -3.83 -24.61 9.92
N ARG A 5 -3.94 -24.92 11.22
CA ARG A 5 -5.22 -25.14 11.89
C ARG A 5 -5.96 -23.82 12.17
N ARG A 6 -5.24 -22.74 12.51
CA ARG A 6 -5.82 -21.40 12.71
C ARG A 6 -6.31 -20.79 11.39
N LEU A 7 -5.57 -20.97 10.30
CA LEU A 7 -5.99 -20.50 8.98
C LEU A 7 -7.24 -21.23 8.49
N ARG A 8 -7.33 -22.55 8.70
CA ARG A 8 -8.54 -23.33 8.37
C ARG A 8 -9.75 -22.92 9.22
N LEU A 9 -9.56 -22.55 10.49
CA LEU A 9 -10.64 -22.05 11.34
C LEU A 9 -11.11 -20.65 10.91
N ILE A 10 -10.22 -19.77 10.50
CA ILE A 10 -10.57 -18.44 9.98
C ILE A 10 -11.34 -18.59 8.65
N ILE A 11 -10.86 -19.44 7.75
CA ILE A 11 -11.55 -19.74 6.47
C ILE A 11 -12.91 -20.38 6.75
N ALA A 12 -13.01 -21.35 7.65
CA ALA A 12 -14.27 -21.97 8.03
C ALA A 12 -15.22 -20.97 8.69
N PHE A 13 -14.74 -20.05 9.51
CA PHE A 13 -15.54 -18.99 10.10
C PHE A 13 -16.04 -17.97 9.06
N LEU A 14 -15.21 -17.57 8.09
CA LEU A 14 -15.59 -16.73 6.98
C LEU A 14 -16.62 -17.43 6.06
N VAL A 15 -16.44 -18.71 5.79
CA VAL A 15 -17.38 -19.53 5.04
C VAL A 15 -18.70 -19.70 5.79
N LEU A 16 -18.66 -19.90 7.12
CA LEU A 16 -19.87 -19.97 7.97
C LEU A 16 -20.60 -18.63 8.03
N LEU A 17 -19.89 -17.50 8.05
CA LEU A 17 -20.48 -16.17 7.93
C LEU A 17 -21.15 -15.96 6.56
N CYS A 18 -20.56 -16.48 5.49
CA CYS A 18 -21.17 -16.44 4.15
C CYS A 18 -22.35 -17.40 3.99
N LEU A 19 -22.31 -18.55 4.66
CA LEU A 19 -23.39 -19.56 4.60
C LEU A 19 -24.49 -19.33 5.65
N GLY A 20 -24.20 -18.56 6.70
CA GLY A 20 -25.13 -18.21 7.77
C GLY A 20 -26.04 -17.02 7.46
N SER A 21 -26.22 -16.66 6.17
CA SER A 21 -27.25 -15.68 5.81
C SER A 21 -28.60 -16.24 6.29
N PRO A 22 -29.32 -15.53 7.19
CA PRO A 22 -30.66 -15.96 7.55
C PRO A 22 -31.45 -16.08 6.25
N ALA A 23 -32.09 -17.23 6.04
CA ALA A 23 -33.06 -17.40 4.95
C ALA A 23 -34.03 -16.23 5.03
N LEU A 24 -33.76 -15.20 4.20
CA LEU A 24 -34.38 -13.88 4.28
C LEU A 24 -35.84 -14.06 3.99
N ALA A 25 -36.57 -13.77 4.90
CA ALA A 25 -37.94 -13.77 5.28
C ALA A 25 -38.95 -13.31 4.23
N GLY A 26 -38.90 -13.85 3.03
CA GLY A 26 -39.92 -13.68 2.03
C GLY A 26 -40.18 -15.00 1.35
N VAL A 27 -41.39 -15.20 0.86
CA VAL A 27 -41.70 -16.29 -0.05
C VAL A 27 -41.22 -15.84 -1.42
N PRO A 28 -40.17 -16.46 -2.01
CA PRO A 28 -39.77 -16.14 -3.38
C PRO A 28 -40.90 -16.50 -4.32
N MET A 29 -41.26 -15.59 -5.22
CA MET A 29 -42.39 -15.74 -6.12
C MET A 29 -41.94 -15.84 -7.57
N SER A 30 -40.64 -15.91 -7.84
CA SER A 30 -40.10 -15.99 -9.21
C SER A 30 -40.73 -17.08 -10.07
N ASP A 31 -41.01 -18.24 -9.48
CA ASP A 31 -41.60 -19.38 -10.22
C ASP A 31 -43.11 -19.21 -10.49
N LYS A 32 -43.79 -18.41 -9.68
CA LYS A 32 -45.24 -18.16 -9.75
C LYS A 32 -45.60 -16.81 -10.37
N LEU A 33 -44.58 -16.00 -10.66
CA LEU A 33 -44.74 -14.70 -11.26
C LEU A 33 -45.00 -14.86 -12.75
N CYS A 34 -46.00 -14.15 -13.26
CA CYS A 34 -46.27 -14.03 -14.68
C CYS A 34 -46.24 -12.55 -15.06
N THR A 35 -45.81 -12.24 -16.26
CA THR A 35 -45.56 -10.85 -16.68
C THR A 35 -46.33 -10.51 -17.97
N GLN A 36 -46.58 -9.23 -18.18
CA GLN A 36 -47.17 -8.69 -19.41
C GLN A 36 -46.75 -7.25 -19.61
N SER A 37 -46.38 -6.86 -20.83
CA SER A 37 -46.15 -5.45 -21.18
C SER A 37 -47.44 -4.78 -21.67
N SER A 38 -47.48 -3.44 -21.45
CA SER A 38 -48.61 -2.62 -21.97
C SER A 38 -48.13 -1.21 -22.27
N ALA A 39 -48.96 -0.44 -22.96
CA ALA A 39 -48.78 1.00 -23.05
C ALA A 39 -48.93 1.66 -21.68
N GLU A 40 -48.42 2.88 -21.51
CA GLU A 40 -48.35 3.59 -20.24
C GLU A 40 -49.71 3.89 -19.62
N ASP A 41 -50.71 4.20 -20.47
CA ASP A 41 -52.08 4.57 -20.12
C ASP A 41 -52.98 3.38 -19.70
N VAL A 42 -52.50 2.15 -19.89
CA VAL A 42 -53.30 0.96 -19.61
C VAL A 42 -53.51 0.77 -18.12
N THR A 43 -54.78 0.67 -17.69
CA THR A 43 -55.18 0.38 -16.32
C THR A 43 -55.35 -1.12 -16.10
N LEU A 44 -55.38 -1.58 -14.83
CA LEU A 44 -55.63 -3.01 -14.53
C LEU A 44 -56.99 -3.49 -15.05
N SER A 45 -58.03 -2.67 -14.94
CA SER A 45 -59.35 -3.02 -15.43
C SER A 45 -59.38 -3.24 -16.94
N THR A 46 -58.72 -2.37 -17.70
CA THR A 46 -58.55 -2.52 -19.15
C THR A 46 -57.75 -3.76 -19.52
N LEU A 47 -56.67 -4.03 -18.76
CA LEU A 47 -55.84 -5.21 -18.98
C LEU A 47 -56.59 -6.52 -18.75
N LEU A 48 -57.37 -6.60 -17.68
CA LEU A 48 -58.19 -7.77 -17.36
C LEU A 48 -59.33 -7.98 -18.35
N ALA A 49 -59.96 -6.89 -18.82
CA ALA A 49 -61.02 -6.93 -19.82
C ALA A 49 -60.52 -7.36 -21.22
N ALA A 50 -59.26 -7.02 -21.57
CA ALA A 50 -58.66 -7.37 -22.85
C ALA A 50 -58.37 -8.87 -23.01
N GLY A 51 -58.41 -9.67 -21.94
CA GLY A 51 -58.23 -11.13 -21.96
C GLY A 51 -56.87 -11.60 -22.49
N ARG A 52 -55.88 -10.70 -22.66
CA ARG A 52 -54.51 -11.05 -23.08
C ARG A 52 -53.82 -11.80 -21.95
N GLY A 53 -53.24 -12.96 -22.26
CA GLY A 53 -52.60 -13.83 -21.28
C GLY A 53 -51.29 -13.25 -20.75
N PHE A 54 -51.10 -13.32 -19.45
CA PHE A 54 -49.80 -13.11 -18.84
C PHE A 54 -48.85 -14.24 -19.25
N ASP A 55 -47.62 -13.89 -19.61
CA ASP A 55 -46.57 -14.87 -19.85
C ASP A 55 -46.04 -15.43 -18.53
N CYS A 56 -46.18 -16.73 -18.34
CA CYS A 56 -45.69 -17.47 -17.17
C CYS A 56 -44.54 -18.44 -17.55
N SER A 57 -44.03 -18.34 -18.78
CA SER A 57 -42.98 -19.22 -19.30
C SER A 57 -41.59 -18.88 -18.70
N ALA A 58 -40.57 -19.61 -19.11
CA ALA A 58 -39.19 -19.33 -18.76
C ALA A 58 -38.70 -17.96 -19.29
N ASN A 59 -39.29 -17.47 -20.40
CA ASN A 59 -38.94 -16.21 -21.06
C ASN A 59 -39.74 -14.99 -20.55
N LYS A 60 -40.52 -15.17 -19.48
CA LYS A 60 -41.38 -14.12 -18.90
C LYS A 60 -40.67 -12.82 -18.52
N TYR A 61 -39.32 -12.78 -18.48
CA TYR A 61 -38.52 -11.60 -18.18
C TYR A 61 -37.94 -10.93 -19.44
N ASP A 62 -38.15 -11.52 -20.60
CA ASP A 62 -37.82 -10.95 -21.92
C ASP A 62 -38.97 -10.04 -22.38
N ILE A 63 -39.13 -8.90 -21.64
CA ILE A 63 -40.27 -8.01 -21.85
C ILE A 63 -39.75 -6.59 -22.00
N GLU A 64 -40.10 -5.98 -23.12
CA GLU A 64 -39.87 -4.55 -23.38
C GLU A 64 -41.22 -3.81 -23.39
N GLY A 65 -41.22 -2.62 -22.82
CA GLY A 65 -42.39 -1.75 -22.86
C GLY A 65 -42.39 -0.68 -21.77
N PRO A 66 -43.15 0.42 -21.95
CA PRO A 66 -43.17 1.54 -21.02
C PRO A 66 -43.83 1.19 -19.67
N LYS A 67 -44.67 0.13 -19.62
CA LYS A 67 -45.29 -0.35 -18.40
C LYS A 67 -45.30 -1.85 -18.36
N ILE A 68 -44.77 -2.43 -17.30
CA ILE A 68 -44.73 -3.87 -17.10
C ILE A 68 -45.61 -4.26 -15.91
N TRP A 69 -46.49 -5.25 -16.16
CA TRP A 69 -47.33 -5.84 -15.15
C TRP A 69 -46.77 -7.17 -14.70
N ALA A 70 -46.71 -7.35 -13.39
CA ALA A 70 -46.38 -8.61 -12.74
C ALA A 70 -47.62 -9.14 -12.00
N LYS A 71 -48.02 -10.37 -12.29
CA LYS A 71 -49.12 -11.07 -11.62
C LYS A 71 -48.56 -12.13 -10.69
N LEU A 72 -49.03 -12.13 -9.45
CA LEU A 72 -48.64 -13.06 -8.39
C LEU A 72 -49.87 -13.64 -7.70
N PRO A 73 -49.97 -14.97 -7.49
CA PRO A 73 -50.99 -15.54 -6.61
C PRO A 73 -50.68 -15.14 -5.16
N PHE A 74 -51.71 -14.83 -4.36
CA PHE A 74 -51.49 -14.48 -2.95
C PHE A 74 -51.38 -15.74 -2.08
N PRO A 75 -50.21 -16.04 -1.45
CA PRO A 75 -49.98 -17.25 -0.68
C PRO A 75 -50.51 -17.12 0.75
N THR A 76 -51.81 -17.17 0.96
CA THR A 76 -52.48 -16.91 2.25
C THR A 76 -51.91 -17.76 3.39
N GLU A 77 -51.59 -19.02 3.14
CA GLU A 77 -51.08 -19.97 4.17
C GLU A 77 -49.59 -19.83 4.44
N ALA A 78 -48.80 -19.33 3.49
CA ALA A 78 -47.34 -19.26 3.58
C ALA A 78 -46.84 -18.00 4.30
N LEU A 79 -47.70 -17.01 4.50
CA LEU A 79 -47.32 -15.73 5.14
C LEU A 79 -47.97 -15.61 6.53
N PRO A 80 -47.17 -15.20 7.56
CA PRO A 80 -47.73 -14.99 8.89
C PRO A 80 -48.81 -13.88 8.89
N PRO A 81 -49.70 -13.86 9.88
CA PRO A 81 -50.75 -12.86 9.99
C PRO A 81 -50.16 -11.44 10.12
N GLY A 82 -50.92 -10.45 9.61
CA GLY A 82 -50.52 -9.03 9.65
C GLY A 82 -50.23 -8.47 8.24
N ARG A 83 -49.75 -7.23 8.20
CA ARG A 83 -49.47 -6.49 6.96
C ARG A 83 -48.42 -7.18 6.11
N VAL A 84 -48.73 -7.37 4.83
CA VAL A 84 -47.85 -7.95 3.81
C VAL A 84 -47.28 -6.82 2.95
N GLU A 85 -46.02 -6.93 2.58
CA GLU A 85 -45.33 -6.01 1.69
C GLU A 85 -44.84 -6.74 0.44
N VAL A 86 -44.96 -6.05 -0.69
CA VAL A 86 -44.19 -6.35 -1.90
C VAL A 86 -42.80 -5.83 -1.72
N GLN A 87 -41.81 -6.68 -1.96
CA GLN A 87 -40.43 -6.34 -1.85
C GLN A 87 -39.69 -6.65 -3.14
N GLY A 88 -38.73 -5.81 -3.50
CA GLY A 88 -37.91 -5.95 -4.68
C GLY A 88 -36.70 -5.07 -4.65
N ASP A 89 -35.95 -5.07 -5.73
CA ASP A 89 -34.79 -4.19 -5.92
C ASP A 89 -35.28 -2.78 -6.30
N ASN A 90 -34.77 -1.74 -5.65
CA ASN A 90 -35.14 -0.36 -5.94
C ASN A 90 -34.30 0.30 -7.05
N ASN A 91 -33.43 -0.45 -7.73
CA ASN A 91 -32.63 0.11 -8.81
C ASN A 91 -33.50 0.38 -10.05
N GLY A 92 -33.46 1.63 -10.53
CA GLY A 92 -34.14 2.04 -11.76
C GLY A 92 -35.70 2.01 -11.69
N LEU A 93 -36.26 2.12 -10.49
CA LEU A 93 -37.71 2.32 -10.29
C LEU A 93 -38.03 3.81 -10.29
N THR A 94 -39.19 4.17 -10.83
CA THR A 94 -39.74 5.52 -10.76
C THR A 94 -41.06 5.54 -10.01
N THR A 95 -42.07 4.85 -10.53
CA THR A 95 -43.40 4.75 -9.93
C THR A 95 -43.83 3.31 -9.89
N MET A 96 -44.66 2.96 -8.93
CA MET A 96 -45.21 1.60 -8.78
C MET A 96 -46.65 1.64 -8.36
N GLN A 97 -47.45 0.72 -8.92
CA GLN A 97 -48.80 0.50 -8.51
C GLN A 97 -48.95 -0.94 -7.99
N VAL A 98 -49.61 -1.11 -6.86
CA VAL A 98 -49.91 -2.44 -6.29
C VAL A 98 -51.39 -2.60 -6.15
N HIS A 99 -51.93 -3.66 -6.75
CA HIS A 99 -53.34 -3.98 -6.76
C HIS A 99 -53.58 -5.35 -6.13
N ALA A 100 -54.51 -5.45 -5.21
CA ALA A 100 -55.01 -6.72 -4.68
C ALA A 100 -56.38 -7.00 -5.20
N VAL A 101 -56.57 -8.16 -5.83
CA VAL A 101 -57.85 -8.60 -6.41
C VAL A 101 -58.45 -9.64 -5.48
N LEU A 102 -59.66 -9.36 -5.01
CA LEU A 102 -60.43 -10.22 -4.12
C LEU A 102 -61.17 -11.33 -4.89
N ASP A 103 -61.76 -12.27 -4.16
CA ASP A 103 -62.52 -13.40 -4.69
C ASP A 103 -63.81 -13.00 -5.40
N ASP A 104 -64.39 -11.83 -5.09
CA ASP A 104 -65.56 -11.25 -5.76
C ASP A 104 -65.22 -10.35 -6.95
N GLY A 105 -63.94 -10.24 -7.32
CA GLY A 105 -63.47 -9.36 -8.38
C GLY A 105 -63.18 -7.91 -7.96
N THR A 106 -63.42 -7.55 -6.72
CA THR A 106 -63.10 -6.21 -6.19
C THR A 106 -61.59 -5.96 -6.26
N VAL A 107 -61.18 -4.77 -6.73
CA VAL A 107 -59.79 -4.38 -6.85
C VAL A 107 -59.47 -3.29 -5.80
N LEU A 108 -58.53 -3.59 -4.92
CA LEU A 108 -57.94 -2.62 -4.00
C LEU A 108 -56.63 -2.14 -4.60
N SER A 109 -56.42 -0.83 -4.70
CA SER A 109 -55.26 -0.25 -5.39
C SER A 109 -54.49 0.74 -4.49
N SER A 110 -53.17 0.69 -4.57
CA SER A 110 -52.28 1.69 -4.00
C SER A 110 -51.30 2.13 -5.08
N HIS A 111 -51.03 3.45 -5.15
CA HIS A 111 -50.08 4.04 -6.06
C HIS A 111 -48.94 4.61 -5.20
N PHE A 112 -47.71 4.40 -5.65
CA PHE A 112 -46.52 4.84 -4.94
C PHE A 112 -45.65 5.69 -5.85
N SER A 113 -45.37 6.90 -5.42
CA SER A 113 -44.37 7.80 -6.01
C SER A 113 -42.96 7.32 -5.76
N GLU A 114 -41.99 7.87 -6.49
CA GLU A 114 -40.58 7.59 -6.26
C GLU A 114 -40.17 7.87 -4.81
N GLN A 115 -40.64 8.99 -4.22
CA GLN A 115 -40.35 9.32 -2.84
C GLN A 115 -40.88 8.27 -1.84
N GLU A 116 -42.08 7.78 -2.04
CA GLU A 116 -42.65 6.72 -1.18
C GLU A 116 -41.88 5.40 -1.34
N VAL A 117 -41.38 5.08 -2.53
CA VAL A 117 -40.49 3.94 -2.73
C VAL A 117 -39.16 4.15 -1.98
N ILE A 118 -38.59 5.37 -2.03
CA ILE A 118 -37.39 5.74 -1.26
C ILE A 118 -37.67 5.60 0.23
N ASP A 119 -38.73 6.17 0.76
CA ASP A 119 -39.06 6.14 2.20
C ASP A 119 -39.29 4.70 2.70
N SER A 120 -39.74 3.82 1.82
CA SER A 120 -39.92 2.39 2.09
C SER A 120 -38.63 1.57 2.03
N TRP A 121 -37.46 2.21 1.85
CA TRP A 121 -36.19 1.52 1.66
C TRP A 121 -35.86 0.48 2.73
N ARG A 122 -35.18 -0.55 2.31
CA ARG A 122 -34.67 -1.64 3.13
C ARG A 122 -33.17 -1.82 2.87
N PRO A 123 -32.39 -2.31 3.84
CA PRO A 123 -30.97 -2.63 3.61
C PRO A 123 -30.77 -3.48 2.35
N LYS A 124 -29.66 -3.26 1.65
CA LYS A 124 -29.32 -3.88 0.37
C LYS A 124 -30.01 -3.23 -0.85
N GLY A 125 -30.48 -1.98 -0.73
CA GLY A 125 -31.12 -1.29 -1.86
C GLY A 125 -32.44 -1.90 -2.29
N GLN A 126 -33.21 -2.43 -1.34
CA GLN A 126 -34.54 -2.96 -1.58
C GLN A 126 -35.61 -1.96 -1.12
N TYR A 127 -36.83 -2.13 -1.64
CA TYR A 127 -38.03 -1.45 -1.17
C TYR A 127 -38.99 -2.44 -0.49
N GLY A 128 -39.93 -1.91 0.30
CA GLY A 128 -40.99 -2.69 0.91
C GLY A 128 -42.30 -1.89 0.92
N LEU A 129 -43.16 -2.13 -0.08
CA LEU A 129 -44.41 -1.42 -0.28
C LEU A 129 -45.62 -2.25 0.19
N PRO A 130 -46.58 -1.64 0.88
CA PRO A 130 -47.74 -2.38 1.41
C PRO A 130 -48.64 -2.92 0.32
N VAL A 131 -49.11 -4.16 0.51
CA VAL A 131 -50.20 -4.73 -0.29
C VAL A 131 -51.51 -4.24 0.30
N PRO A 132 -52.34 -3.55 -0.48
CA PRO A 132 -53.63 -3.04 0.01
C PRO A 132 -54.55 -4.15 0.50
N GLY A 133 -55.31 -3.89 1.57
CA GLY A 133 -56.25 -4.84 2.17
C GLY A 133 -55.67 -5.88 3.11
N THR A 134 -54.30 -6.01 3.21
CA THR A 134 -53.66 -7.02 4.08
C THR A 134 -53.66 -6.62 5.57
N GLU A 135 -54.02 -5.39 5.90
CA GLU A 135 -54.15 -4.93 7.28
C GLU A 135 -55.43 -5.45 7.95
N ASN A 136 -56.49 -5.65 7.17
CA ASN A 136 -57.75 -6.21 7.60
C ASN A 136 -57.76 -7.73 7.37
N PRO A 137 -57.91 -8.56 8.43
CA PRO A 137 -57.94 -10.01 8.33
C PRO A 137 -59.00 -10.56 7.36
N ASP A 138 -60.17 -9.95 7.34
CA ASP A 138 -61.30 -10.39 6.49
C ASP A 138 -60.97 -10.14 5.02
N LEU A 139 -60.50 -8.96 4.65
CA LEU A 139 -60.11 -8.65 3.28
C LEU A 139 -58.92 -9.50 2.85
N ARG A 140 -57.96 -9.69 3.74
CA ARG A 140 -56.74 -10.50 3.46
C ARG A 140 -57.12 -11.94 3.06
N SER A 141 -58.06 -12.56 3.75
CA SER A 141 -58.51 -13.95 3.45
C SER A 141 -59.13 -14.09 2.06
N ARG A 142 -59.66 -13.00 1.53
CA ARG A 142 -60.33 -12.90 0.25
C ARG A 142 -59.41 -12.53 -0.91
N ILE A 143 -58.16 -12.10 -0.66
CA ILE A 143 -57.18 -11.75 -1.71
C ILE A 143 -56.80 -13.04 -2.46
N ARG A 144 -56.94 -13.04 -3.80
CA ARG A 144 -56.57 -14.15 -4.68
C ARG A 144 -55.28 -13.89 -5.44
N ASN A 145 -55.18 -12.71 -6.06
CA ASN A 145 -54.00 -12.31 -6.85
C ASN A 145 -53.56 -10.89 -6.50
N ILE A 146 -52.27 -10.67 -6.64
CA ILE A 146 -51.67 -9.35 -6.60
C ILE A 146 -51.16 -9.01 -7.98
N TYR A 147 -51.43 -7.80 -8.43
CA TYR A 147 -50.90 -7.24 -9.66
C TYR A 147 -50.03 -6.04 -9.31
N ILE A 148 -48.86 -5.98 -9.90
CA ILE A 148 -47.88 -4.92 -9.68
C ILE A 148 -47.58 -4.32 -11.05
N ALA A 149 -47.80 -3.01 -11.19
CA ALA A 149 -47.40 -2.27 -12.37
C ALA A 149 -46.17 -1.46 -12.06
N ILE A 150 -45.15 -1.56 -12.90
CA ILE A 150 -43.93 -0.80 -12.83
C ILE A 150 -43.82 0.03 -14.11
N GLU A 151 -43.71 1.33 -13.98
CA GLU A 151 -43.59 2.24 -15.11
C GLU A 151 -42.10 2.43 -15.46
N ASN A 152 -41.78 2.36 -16.75
CA ASN A 152 -40.44 2.49 -17.30
C ASN A 152 -39.37 1.67 -16.50
N PRO A 153 -39.58 0.35 -16.30
CA PRO A 153 -38.61 -0.44 -15.56
C PRO A 153 -37.30 -0.50 -16.34
N LYS A 154 -36.22 -0.13 -15.65
CA LYS A 154 -34.88 -0.03 -16.25
C LYS A 154 -34.04 -1.28 -16.00
N VAL A 155 -34.51 -2.22 -15.20
CA VAL A 155 -33.75 -3.39 -14.75
C VAL A 155 -34.67 -4.60 -14.60
N VAL A 156 -34.31 -5.75 -15.18
CA VAL A 156 -35.07 -7.01 -15.00
C VAL A 156 -35.18 -7.41 -13.52
N SER A 157 -34.16 -7.09 -12.71
CA SER A 157 -34.17 -7.41 -11.28
C SER A 157 -35.30 -6.72 -10.49
N SER A 158 -35.81 -5.58 -10.96
CA SER A 158 -36.97 -4.91 -10.34
C SER A 158 -38.22 -5.75 -10.38
N ILE A 159 -38.30 -6.67 -11.34
CA ILE A 159 -39.46 -7.57 -11.55
C ILE A 159 -39.13 -8.99 -11.07
N SER A 160 -37.98 -9.52 -11.47
CA SER A 160 -37.60 -10.92 -11.20
C SER A 160 -37.33 -11.23 -9.73
N LEU A 161 -36.96 -10.22 -8.94
CA LEU A 161 -36.68 -10.35 -7.52
C LEU A 161 -37.87 -9.98 -6.60
N ILE A 162 -39.04 -9.80 -7.18
CA ILE A 162 -40.26 -9.52 -6.40
C ILE A 162 -40.57 -10.71 -5.48
N LYS A 163 -40.80 -10.41 -4.21
CA LYS A 163 -41.23 -11.35 -3.17
C LYS A 163 -42.28 -10.72 -2.27
N LEU A 164 -43.06 -11.55 -1.62
CA LEU A 164 -44.05 -11.15 -0.63
C LEU A 164 -43.50 -11.48 0.76
N ALA A 165 -43.54 -10.53 1.67
CA ALA A 165 -43.02 -10.72 3.03
C ALA A 165 -43.86 -10.01 4.07
N SER A 166 -43.82 -10.50 5.32
CA SER A 166 -44.44 -9.85 6.44
C SER A 166 -43.65 -8.59 6.85
N LYS A 167 -44.35 -7.46 6.98
CA LYS A 167 -43.75 -6.21 7.47
C LYS A 167 -43.02 -6.39 8.79
N LYS A 168 -43.64 -7.06 9.77
CA LYS A 168 -43.10 -7.29 11.11
C LYS A 168 -41.72 -7.96 11.08
N LYS A 169 -41.53 -8.96 10.24
CA LYS A 169 -40.28 -9.69 10.12
C LYS A 169 -39.18 -8.82 9.51
N TRP A 170 -39.53 -7.97 8.54
CA TRP A 170 -38.57 -7.05 7.92
C TRP A 170 -38.18 -5.88 8.81
N ASP A 171 -39.14 -5.30 9.52
CA ASP A 171 -38.83 -4.22 10.47
C ASP A 171 -37.85 -4.70 11.55
N SER A 172 -37.92 -5.97 11.95
CA SER A 172 -36.96 -6.56 12.90
C SER A 172 -35.54 -6.75 12.30
N LEU A 173 -35.39 -6.84 10.98
CA LEU A 173 -34.12 -7.02 10.29
C LEU A 173 -33.47 -5.70 9.83
N LYS A 174 -34.27 -4.62 9.69
CA LYS A 174 -33.77 -3.34 9.17
C LYS A 174 -32.61 -2.80 10.01
N LEU A 175 -32.78 -2.73 11.32
CA LEU A 175 -31.75 -2.19 12.23
C LEU A 175 -30.49 -3.08 12.28
N PRO A 176 -30.56 -4.40 12.52
CA PRO A 176 -29.38 -5.26 12.53
C PRO A 176 -28.58 -5.23 11.22
N LEU A 177 -29.25 -5.24 10.08
CA LEU A 177 -28.56 -5.18 8.78
C LEU A 177 -27.93 -3.81 8.55
N SER A 178 -28.60 -2.71 8.93
CA SER A 178 -28.02 -1.36 8.83
C SER A 178 -26.76 -1.24 9.70
N ILE A 179 -26.80 -1.75 10.95
CA ILE A 179 -25.66 -1.80 11.84
C ILE A 179 -24.53 -2.63 11.21
N MET A 180 -24.84 -3.79 10.65
CA MET A 180 -23.86 -4.63 9.97
C MET A 180 -23.11 -3.85 8.87
N PHE A 181 -23.83 -3.19 7.96
CA PHE A 181 -23.21 -2.40 6.91
C PHE A 181 -22.40 -1.21 7.45
N ALA A 182 -22.90 -0.53 8.50
CA ALA A 182 -22.17 0.56 9.14
C ALA A 182 -20.87 0.09 9.78
N VAL A 183 -20.87 -1.07 10.45
CA VAL A 183 -19.67 -1.71 11.02
C VAL A 183 -18.70 -2.09 9.90
N LEU A 184 -19.17 -2.69 8.81
CA LEU A 184 -18.34 -3.04 7.65
C LEU A 184 -17.66 -1.79 7.06
N CYS A 185 -18.40 -0.68 6.88
CA CYS A 185 -17.82 0.58 6.43
C CYS A 185 -16.79 1.13 7.43
N GLY A 186 -17.08 1.09 8.74
CA GLY A 186 -16.16 1.51 9.80
C GLY A 186 -14.85 0.71 9.79
N MET A 187 -14.92 -0.61 9.62
CA MET A 187 -13.74 -1.46 9.48
C MET A 187 -12.91 -1.11 8.23
N ALA A 188 -13.56 -0.76 7.13
CA ALA A 188 -12.90 -0.35 5.90
C ALA A 188 -12.24 1.04 6.01
N ILE A 189 -12.75 1.94 6.87
CA ILE A 189 -12.18 3.28 7.09
C ILE A 189 -10.84 3.20 7.85
N MET A 190 -10.65 2.22 8.74
CA MET A 190 -9.43 2.09 9.53
C MET A 190 -8.14 2.10 8.68
N PRO A 191 -8.06 1.35 7.57
CA PRO A 191 -6.92 1.42 6.66
C PRO A 191 -6.67 2.79 6.03
N LEU A 192 -7.69 3.64 5.86
CA LEU A 192 -7.49 5.00 5.34
C LEU A 192 -6.66 5.84 6.31
N ILE A 193 -6.94 5.73 7.61
CA ILE A 193 -6.25 6.49 8.65
C ILE A 193 -4.76 6.14 8.66
N TYR A 194 -4.41 4.86 8.70
CA TYR A 194 -2.99 4.48 8.72
C TYR A 194 -2.29 4.72 7.37
N ASN A 195 -2.98 4.55 6.23
CA ASN A 195 -2.42 4.88 4.92
C ASN A 195 -2.09 6.37 4.82
N ALA A 196 -2.96 7.26 5.31
CA ALA A 196 -2.71 8.71 5.33
C ALA A 196 -1.47 9.03 6.18
N PHE A 197 -1.37 8.45 7.39
CA PHE A 197 -0.21 8.61 8.27
C PHE A 197 1.08 8.12 7.61
N PHE A 198 1.10 6.91 7.09
CA PHE A 198 2.30 6.34 6.46
C PHE A 198 2.64 6.99 5.13
N TYR A 199 1.65 7.43 4.35
CA TYR A 199 1.91 8.17 3.11
C TYR A 199 2.61 9.51 3.40
N GLY A 200 2.18 10.24 4.43
CA GLY A 200 2.84 11.46 4.88
C GLY A 200 4.31 11.25 5.24
N ALA A 201 4.63 10.11 5.87
CA ALA A 201 5.99 9.77 6.32
C ALA A 201 6.87 9.15 5.22
N LEU A 202 6.32 8.27 4.38
CA LEU A 202 7.09 7.39 3.49
C LEU A 202 6.89 7.68 2.00
N ARG A 203 5.81 8.35 1.63
CA ARG A 203 5.44 8.75 0.26
C ARG A 203 5.46 7.62 -0.78
N TYR A 204 5.00 6.43 -0.40
CA TYR A 204 4.88 5.32 -1.34
C TYR A 204 3.53 5.38 -2.09
N ASP A 205 3.56 5.50 -3.41
CA ASP A 205 2.39 5.67 -4.29
C ASP A 205 1.31 4.59 -4.11
N PHE A 206 1.69 3.36 -3.77
CA PHE A 206 0.70 2.30 -3.56
C PHE A 206 -0.26 2.58 -2.38
N MET A 207 0.17 3.36 -1.38
CA MET A 207 -0.70 3.76 -0.26
C MET A 207 -1.79 4.72 -0.72
N LEU A 208 -1.45 5.64 -1.64
CA LEU A 208 -2.42 6.56 -2.22
C LEU A 208 -3.50 5.78 -2.99
N TRP A 209 -3.09 4.89 -3.90
CA TRP A 209 -4.04 4.11 -4.69
C TRP A 209 -4.86 3.15 -3.85
N HIS A 210 -4.30 2.57 -2.78
CA HIS A 210 -5.03 1.80 -1.80
C HIS A 210 -6.10 2.65 -1.09
N SER A 211 -5.78 3.89 -0.71
CA SER A 211 -6.74 4.80 -0.09
C SER A 211 -7.87 5.19 -1.04
N VAL A 212 -7.57 5.50 -2.31
CA VAL A 212 -8.59 5.78 -3.32
C VAL A 212 -9.53 4.58 -3.51
N MET A 213 -8.96 3.37 -3.63
CA MET A 213 -9.71 2.13 -3.76
C MET A 213 -10.66 1.91 -2.58
N ILE A 214 -10.17 2.03 -1.34
CA ILE A 214 -10.98 1.87 -0.13
C ILE A 214 -12.08 2.94 -0.05
N SER A 215 -11.76 4.21 -0.32
CA SER A 215 -12.75 5.30 -0.28
C SER A 215 -13.87 5.05 -1.28
N ALA A 216 -13.55 4.63 -2.50
CA ALA A 216 -14.53 4.29 -3.52
C ALA A 216 -15.38 3.07 -3.12
N THR A 217 -14.75 2.05 -2.52
CA THR A 217 -15.43 0.84 -2.03
C THR A 217 -16.39 1.16 -0.88
N VAL A 218 -16.00 2.02 0.07
CA VAL A 218 -16.87 2.48 1.17
C VAL A 218 -18.04 3.28 0.61
N ALA A 219 -17.78 4.21 -0.30
CA ALA A 219 -18.82 5.01 -0.95
C ALA A 219 -19.82 4.12 -1.72
N TYR A 220 -19.33 3.13 -2.47
CA TYR A 220 -20.14 2.13 -3.11
C TYR A 220 -20.99 1.35 -2.11
N THR A 221 -20.41 0.89 -1.00
CA THR A 221 -21.12 0.11 0.03
C THR A 221 -22.22 0.94 0.69
N ILE A 222 -21.94 2.20 1.04
CA ILE A 222 -22.94 3.12 1.64
C ILE A 222 -24.13 3.31 0.68
N SER A 223 -23.85 3.53 -0.59
CA SER A 223 -24.89 3.78 -1.58
C SER A 223 -25.66 2.50 -1.93
N SER A 224 -24.97 1.42 -2.26
CA SER A 224 -25.60 0.16 -2.71
C SER A 224 -26.36 -0.56 -1.59
N SER A 225 -25.95 -0.39 -0.32
CA SER A 225 -26.68 -0.93 0.84
C SER A 225 -27.96 -0.14 1.18
N GLY A 226 -28.09 1.10 0.66
CA GLY A 226 -29.19 2.02 1.00
C GLY A 226 -28.91 2.90 2.23
N LEU A 227 -27.74 2.78 2.86
CA LEU A 227 -27.35 3.68 3.97
C LEU A 227 -27.27 5.15 3.54
N ILE A 228 -27.11 5.40 2.24
CA ILE A 228 -27.12 6.75 1.66
C ILE A 228 -28.39 7.52 2.02
N PHE A 229 -29.54 6.86 2.09
CA PHE A 229 -30.83 7.49 2.45
C PHE A 229 -30.92 7.91 3.91
N ILE A 230 -30.04 7.37 4.79
CA ILE A 230 -29.93 7.86 6.17
C ILE A 230 -29.13 9.16 6.19
N ALA A 231 -28.03 9.23 5.43
CA ALA A 231 -27.13 10.37 5.42
C ALA A 231 -27.67 11.53 4.54
N PHE A 232 -28.32 11.18 3.42
CA PHE A 232 -28.85 12.08 2.40
C PHE A 232 -30.26 11.66 2.00
N PRO A 233 -31.28 11.98 2.79
CA PRO A 233 -32.66 11.53 2.57
C PRO A 233 -33.28 12.01 1.25
N GLU A 234 -32.80 13.13 0.71
CA GLU A 234 -33.30 13.71 -0.54
C GLU A 234 -32.68 13.09 -1.79
N THR A 235 -31.85 12.03 -1.66
CA THR A 235 -31.22 11.38 -2.80
C THR A 235 -32.26 10.58 -3.60
N ASP A 236 -32.48 10.94 -4.87
CA ASP A 236 -33.32 10.16 -5.78
C ASP A 236 -32.65 8.83 -6.19
N LEU A 237 -33.47 7.89 -6.70
CA LEU A 237 -32.99 6.54 -7.07
C LEU A 237 -32.02 6.58 -8.25
N THR A 238 -32.17 7.55 -9.13
CA THR A 238 -31.31 7.79 -10.28
C THR A 238 -29.90 8.21 -9.84
N THR A 239 -29.82 9.26 -9.00
CA THR A 239 -28.55 9.75 -8.44
C THR A 239 -27.84 8.64 -7.67
N LYS A 240 -28.56 7.85 -6.86
CA LYS A 240 -28.01 6.66 -6.18
C LYS A 240 -27.40 5.67 -7.15
N MET A 241 -28.09 5.36 -8.24
CA MET A 241 -27.63 4.40 -9.24
C MET A 241 -26.37 4.91 -9.96
N LEU A 242 -26.35 6.18 -10.37
CA LEU A 242 -25.20 6.82 -10.99
C LEU A 242 -23.98 6.82 -10.06
N PHE A 243 -24.21 7.12 -8.79
CA PHE A 243 -23.16 7.10 -7.77
C PHE A 243 -22.58 5.70 -7.59
N ASN A 244 -23.40 4.65 -7.63
CA ASN A 244 -22.95 3.26 -7.61
C ASN A 244 -22.06 2.93 -8.82
N TYR A 245 -22.42 3.36 -10.01
CA TYR A 245 -21.65 3.11 -11.23
C TYR A 245 -20.27 3.77 -11.15
N TRP A 246 -20.23 5.04 -10.80
CA TRP A 246 -18.98 5.78 -10.67
C TRP A 246 -18.07 5.22 -9.58
N THR A 247 -18.62 4.96 -8.40
CA THR A 247 -17.80 4.50 -7.26
C THR A 247 -17.21 3.12 -7.50
N LEU A 248 -17.96 2.19 -8.10
CA LEU A 248 -17.47 0.86 -8.44
C LEU A 248 -16.40 0.93 -9.55
N ALA A 249 -16.64 1.71 -10.60
CA ALA A 249 -15.67 1.91 -11.68
C ALA A 249 -14.35 2.52 -11.16
N ILE A 250 -14.42 3.53 -10.29
CA ILE A 250 -13.24 4.14 -9.64
C ILE A 250 -12.53 3.14 -8.74
N ALA A 251 -13.26 2.31 -7.97
CA ALA A 251 -12.65 1.29 -7.13
C ALA A 251 -11.83 0.28 -7.96
N VAL A 252 -12.37 -0.18 -9.09
CA VAL A 252 -11.66 -1.09 -10.01
C VAL A 252 -10.47 -0.41 -10.68
N ALA A 253 -10.61 0.84 -11.11
CA ALA A 253 -9.49 1.60 -11.66
C ALA A 253 -8.35 1.73 -10.63
N ALA A 254 -8.67 2.18 -9.42
CA ALA A 254 -7.71 2.33 -8.33
C ALA A 254 -7.03 0.99 -7.96
N SER A 255 -7.78 -0.13 -7.99
CA SER A 255 -7.23 -1.47 -7.72
C SER A 255 -6.19 -1.89 -8.75
N GLY A 256 -6.38 -1.57 -10.02
CA GLY A 256 -5.40 -1.80 -11.08
C GLY A 256 -4.10 -1.01 -10.87
N PHE A 257 -4.21 0.27 -10.54
CA PHE A 257 -3.06 1.11 -10.19
C PHE A 257 -2.35 0.62 -8.93
N PHE A 258 -3.12 0.24 -7.90
CA PHE A 258 -2.58 -0.35 -6.68
C PHE A 258 -1.78 -1.63 -6.97
N LEU A 259 -2.32 -2.57 -7.73
CA LEU A 259 -1.65 -3.82 -8.10
C LEU A 259 -0.26 -3.57 -8.70
N VAL A 260 -0.17 -2.67 -9.69
CA VAL A 260 1.08 -2.36 -10.39
C VAL A 260 2.11 -1.73 -9.44
N ARG A 261 1.69 -0.86 -8.53
CA ARG A 261 2.58 -0.16 -7.58
C ARG A 261 2.92 -0.99 -6.35
N PHE A 262 2.02 -1.88 -5.94
CA PHE A 262 2.20 -2.74 -4.76
C PHE A 262 3.14 -3.92 -5.01
N VAL A 263 3.09 -4.55 -6.17
CA VAL A 263 3.97 -5.66 -6.54
C VAL A 263 5.42 -5.17 -6.69
N GLU A 264 6.38 -6.03 -6.37
CA GLU A 264 7.81 -5.72 -6.44
C GLU A 264 8.23 -5.33 -7.87
N GLN A 265 9.12 -4.33 -8.00
CA GLN A 265 9.64 -3.88 -9.29
C GLN A 265 10.25 -5.04 -10.11
N GLY A 266 9.97 -5.05 -11.41
CA GLY A 266 10.45 -6.07 -12.33
C GLY A 266 9.69 -7.41 -12.30
N LYS A 267 8.70 -7.59 -11.41
CA LYS A 267 7.88 -8.81 -11.36
C LYS A 267 6.68 -8.77 -12.31
N ILE A 268 6.24 -7.58 -12.72
CA ILE A 268 5.20 -7.38 -13.76
C ILE A 268 5.87 -6.80 -15.00
N ALA A 269 5.69 -7.44 -16.15
CA ALA A 269 6.21 -6.95 -17.42
C ALA A 269 5.58 -5.60 -17.82
N ARG A 270 6.32 -4.73 -18.52
CA ARG A 270 5.83 -3.37 -18.87
C ARG A 270 4.54 -3.39 -19.69
N TRP A 271 4.42 -4.30 -20.64
CA TRP A 271 3.19 -4.42 -21.44
C TRP A 271 1.98 -4.85 -20.60
N LEU A 272 2.19 -5.71 -19.57
CA LEU A 272 1.12 -6.05 -18.62
C LEU A 272 0.70 -4.86 -17.76
N GLN A 273 1.63 -4.01 -17.35
CA GLN A 273 1.30 -2.78 -16.62
C GLN A 273 0.41 -1.87 -17.48
N ALA A 274 0.76 -1.69 -18.76
CA ALA A 274 -0.04 -0.92 -19.70
C ALA A 274 -1.43 -1.53 -19.92
N ALA A 275 -1.51 -2.86 -20.08
CA ALA A 275 -2.76 -3.58 -20.22
C ALA A 275 -3.67 -3.46 -18.98
N ILE A 276 -3.09 -3.55 -17.76
CA ILE A 276 -3.84 -3.34 -16.51
C ILE A 276 -4.42 -1.92 -16.48
N PHE A 277 -3.63 -0.89 -16.79
CA PHE A 277 -4.13 0.49 -16.76
C PHE A 277 -5.24 0.72 -17.79
N ALA A 278 -5.08 0.22 -19.01
CA ALA A 278 -6.08 0.35 -20.06
C ALA A 278 -7.39 -0.35 -19.66
N THR A 279 -7.32 -1.60 -19.20
CA THR A 279 -8.51 -2.37 -18.83
C THR A 279 -9.16 -1.89 -17.52
N ALA A 280 -8.37 -1.41 -16.56
CA ALA A 280 -8.90 -0.85 -15.31
C ALA A 280 -9.63 0.49 -15.51
N LEU A 281 -9.20 1.30 -16.49
CA LEU A 281 -9.88 2.56 -16.85
C LEU A 281 -11.09 2.35 -17.76
N LEU A 282 -11.24 1.17 -18.38
CA LEU A 282 -12.35 0.90 -19.30
C LEU A 282 -13.74 1.08 -18.65
N PRO A 283 -14.02 0.57 -17.43
CA PRO A 283 -15.30 0.83 -16.77
C PRO A 283 -15.59 2.30 -16.53
N VAL A 284 -14.55 3.10 -16.21
CA VAL A 284 -14.69 4.55 -16.01
C VAL A 284 -15.07 5.24 -17.33
N ALA A 285 -14.40 4.89 -18.43
CA ALA A 285 -14.68 5.42 -19.75
C ALA A 285 -16.10 5.03 -20.23
N VAL A 286 -16.47 3.76 -20.07
CA VAL A 286 -17.81 3.28 -20.43
C VAL A 286 -18.88 3.97 -19.59
N THR A 287 -18.69 4.13 -18.29
CA THR A 287 -19.61 4.87 -17.43
C THR A 287 -19.81 6.29 -17.94
N ALA A 288 -18.74 7.01 -18.28
CA ALA A 288 -18.82 8.38 -18.79
C ALA A 288 -19.56 8.48 -20.14
N ILE A 289 -19.37 7.49 -21.01
CA ILE A 289 -20.03 7.43 -22.34
C ILE A 289 -21.51 7.08 -22.17
N VAL A 290 -21.82 6.02 -21.43
CA VAL A 290 -23.17 5.52 -21.21
C VAL A 290 -24.06 6.61 -20.61
N LEU A 291 -23.55 7.36 -19.61
CA LEU A 291 -24.30 8.44 -18.99
C LEU A 291 -24.62 9.60 -19.94
N ARG A 292 -23.83 9.80 -21.00
CA ARG A 292 -24.05 10.86 -21.98
C ARG A 292 -25.03 10.48 -23.08
N ILE A 293 -25.04 9.21 -23.46
CA ILE A 293 -25.84 8.73 -24.62
C ILE A 293 -27.27 8.40 -24.21
N ASP A 294 -27.48 7.85 -23.01
CA ASP A 294 -28.75 7.22 -22.65
C ASP A 294 -29.20 7.53 -21.21
N GLU A 295 -28.69 8.64 -20.63
CA GLU A 295 -28.89 8.98 -19.22
C GLU A 295 -28.64 7.79 -18.26
N GLY A 296 -27.94 6.74 -18.76
CA GLY A 296 -27.53 5.56 -18.01
C GLY A 296 -28.59 4.48 -17.76
N TYR A 297 -29.71 4.49 -18.47
CA TYR A 297 -30.90 3.75 -18.05
C TYR A 297 -31.39 2.60 -18.96
N SER A 298 -30.85 2.44 -20.17
CA SER A 298 -31.26 1.33 -21.00
C SER A 298 -30.69 -0.01 -20.52
N MET A 299 -31.33 -1.09 -20.87
CA MET A 299 -30.86 -2.46 -20.65
C MET A 299 -29.49 -2.67 -21.32
N ASP A 300 -29.31 -2.12 -22.52
CA ASP A 300 -28.05 -2.19 -23.27
C ASP A 300 -26.92 -1.44 -22.56
N ALA A 301 -27.18 -0.23 -22.09
CA ALA A 301 -26.24 0.59 -21.35
C ALA A 301 -25.70 -0.14 -20.11
N ARG A 302 -26.57 -0.82 -19.38
CA ARG A 302 -26.23 -1.64 -18.22
C ARG A 302 -25.36 -2.84 -18.60
N THR A 303 -25.71 -3.53 -19.66
CA THR A 303 -24.94 -4.66 -20.19
C THR A 303 -23.53 -4.24 -20.57
N TYR A 304 -23.37 -3.15 -21.32
CA TYR A 304 -22.04 -2.62 -21.67
C TYR A 304 -21.23 -2.21 -20.43
N TYR A 305 -21.87 -1.58 -19.45
CA TYR A 305 -21.21 -1.23 -18.19
C TYR A 305 -20.65 -2.49 -17.50
N HIS A 306 -21.47 -3.53 -17.28
CA HIS A 306 -21.01 -4.73 -16.61
C HIS A 306 -19.99 -5.53 -17.44
N ALA A 307 -20.16 -5.61 -18.75
CA ALA A 307 -19.19 -6.25 -19.65
C ALA A 307 -17.82 -5.58 -19.63
N SER A 308 -17.77 -4.26 -19.39
CA SER A 308 -16.51 -3.49 -19.34
C SER A 308 -15.54 -3.94 -18.24
N PHE A 309 -16.02 -4.64 -17.20
CA PHE A 309 -15.18 -5.19 -16.14
C PHE A 309 -14.45 -6.48 -16.54
N LEU A 310 -14.96 -7.24 -17.52
CA LEU A 310 -14.40 -8.55 -17.88
C LEU A 310 -12.93 -8.47 -18.35
N PRO A 311 -12.52 -7.52 -19.21
CA PRO A 311 -11.11 -7.41 -19.59
C PRO A 311 -10.17 -7.21 -18.40
N ALA A 312 -10.58 -6.41 -17.40
CA ALA A 312 -9.80 -6.20 -16.18
C ALA A 312 -9.67 -7.49 -15.36
N PHE A 313 -10.74 -8.30 -15.22
CA PHE A 313 -10.67 -9.59 -14.55
C PHE A 313 -9.64 -10.52 -15.20
N PHE A 314 -9.69 -10.72 -16.50
CA PHE A 314 -8.80 -11.64 -17.20
C PHE A 314 -7.34 -11.19 -17.14
N ILE A 315 -7.06 -9.90 -17.37
CA ILE A 315 -5.70 -9.39 -17.36
C ILE A 315 -5.10 -9.42 -15.95
N VAL A 316 -5.89 -9.18 -14.91
CA VAL A 316 -5.46 -9.27 -13.51
C VAL A 316 -5.13 -10.71 -13.13
N LEU A 317 -5.99 -11.69 -13.44
CA LEU A 317 -5.71 -13.11 -13.18
C LEU A 317 -4.45 -13.59 -13.89
N TYR A 318 -4.27 -13.21 -15.16
CA TYR A 318 -3.05 -13.53 -15.91
C TYR A 318 -1.81 -12.89 -15.25
N THR A 319 -1.92 -11.63 -14.84
CA THR A 319 -0.83 -10.91 -14.18
C THR A 319 -0.45 -11.52 -12.83
N MET A 320 -1.43 -11.98 -12.06
CA MET A 320 -1.18 -12.70 -10.80
C MET A 320 -0.36 -13.95 -11.04
N GLY A 321 -0.75 -14.78 -12.02
CA GLY A 321 0.01 -15.97 -12.42
C GLY A 321 1.41 -15.65 -12.91
N HIS A 322 1.56 -14.57 -13.70
CA HIS A 322 2.87 -14.12 -14.21
C HIS A 322 3.79 -13.64 -13.07
N ALA A 323 3.29 -12.81 -12.15
CA ALA A 323 4.05 -12.31 -11.01
C ALA A 323 4.44 -13.43 -10.04
N LEU A 324 3.54 -14.41 -9.84
CA LEU A 324 3.80 -15.60 -9.02
C LEU A 324 4.96 -16.43 -9.61
N ARG A 325 4.93 -16.71 -10.92
CA ARG A 325 6.02 -17.43 -11.62
C ARG A 325 7.36 -16.68 -11.52
N ARG A 326 7.33 -15.35 -11.45
CA ARG A 326 8.52 -14.51 -11.23
C ARG A 326 8.94 -14.40 -9.75
N GLY A 327 8.31 -15.14 -8.83
CA GLY A 327 8.67 -15.19 -7.43
C GLY A 327 8.32 -13.93 -6.63
N SER A 328 7.23 -13.23 -6.99
CA SER A 328 6.70 -12.16 -6.17
C SER A 328 6.13 -12.72 -4.85
N LYS A 329 6.49 -12.09 -3.73
CA LYS A 329 5.93 -12.42 -2.40
C LYS A 329 4.70 -11.56 -2.07
N ALA A 330 4.69 -10.32 -2.56
CA ALA A 330 3.57 -9.41 -2.33
C ALA A 330 2.29 -9.88 -3.05
N ILE A 331 2.42 -10.60 -4.18
CA ILE A 331 1.27 -11.06 -4.96
C ILE A 331 0.34 -12.01 -4.19
N TRP A 332 0.86 -12.73 -3.18
CA TRP A 332 0.03 -13.62 -2.37
C TRP A 332 -1.08 -12.90 -1.60
N PHE A 333 -0.81 -11.66 -1.16
CA PHE A 333 -1.84 -10.84 -0.51
C PHE A 333 -2.94 -10.44 -1.51
N GLN A 334 -2.56 -10.16 -2.77
CA GLN A 334 -3.52 -9.86 -3.83
C GLN A 334 -4.37 -11.09 -4.16
N ILE A 335 -3.74 -12.26 -4.34
CA ILE A 335 -4.45 -13.51 -4.62
C ILE A 335 -5.43 -13.82 -3.48
N ALA A 336 -4.98 -13.73 -2.23
CA ALA A 336 -5.83 -14.01 -1.07
C ALA A 336 -6.99 -13.00 -0.92
N GLY A 337 -6.71 -11.69 -1.12
CA GLY A 337 -7.73 -10.64 -0.99
C GLY A 337 -8.74 -10.65 -2.14
N TRP A 338 -8.27 -10.89 -3.37
CA TRP A 338 -9.12 -10.77 -4.55
C TRP A 338 -9.84 -12.06 -4.95
N SER A 339 -9.40 -13.24 -4.47
CA SER A 339 -10.08 -14.49 -4.83
C SER A 339 -11.57 -14.51 -4.48
N PRO A 340 -12.07 -14.03 -3.33
CA PRO A 340 -13.49 -13.93 -3.07
C PRO A 340 -14.19 -12.91 -4.00
N ILE A 341 -13.53 -11.77 -4.30
CA ILE A 341 -14.06 -10.74 -5.19
C ILE A 341 -14.20 -11.25 -6.61
N VAL A 342 -13.25 -12.06 -7.10
CA VAL A 342 -13.35 -12.67 -8.43
C VAL A 342 -14.62 -13.53 -8.52
N VAL A 343 -14.93 -14.33 -7.50
CA VAL A 343 -16.12 -15.19 -7.50
C VAL A 343 -17.41 -14.36 -7.47
N PHE A 344 -17.57 -13.50 -6.46
CA PHE A 344 -18.79 -12.70 -6.29
C PHE A 344 -18.90 -11.56 -7.32
N GLY A 345 -17.76 -11.04 -7.80
CA GLY A 345 -17.73 -10.02 -8.84
C GLY A 345 -18.13 -10.56 -10.21
N LEU A 346 -17.67 -11.76 -10.58
CA LEU A 346 -18.12 -12.42 -11.82
C LEU A 346 -19.61 -12.77 -11.76
N ASP A 347 -20.10 -13.27 -10.61
CA ASP A 347 -21.53 -13.45 -10.39
C ASP A 347 -22.30 -12.14 -10.58
N ARG A 348 -21.83 -11.05 -10.01
CA ARG A 348 -22.43 -9.71 -10.15
C ARG A 348 -22.44 -9.22 -11.60
N VAL A 349 -21.33 -9.43 -12.33
CA VAL A 349 -21.24 -9.08 -13.75
C VAL A 349 -22.21 -9.91 -14.58
N ALA A 350 -22.26 -11.22 -14.37
CA ALA A 350 -23.15 -12.10 -15.11
C ALA A 350 -24.64 -11.75 -14.89
N ARG A 351 -25.03 -11.46 -13.65
CA ARG A 351 -26.38 -10.97 -13.34
C ARG A 351 -26.63 -9.56 -13.87
N GLY A 352 -25.60 -8.71 -13.89
CA GLY A 352 -25.64 -7.38 -14.46
C GLY A 352 -25.83 -7.36 -15.98
N MET A 353 -25.40 -8.43 -16.66
CA MET A 353 -25.60 -8.67 -18.10
C MET A 353 -26.85 -9.49 -18.39
N ASP A 354 -27.71 -9.74 -17.39
CA ASP A 354 -28.93 -10.56 -17.48
C ASP A 354 -28.72 -11.99 -18.03
N LEU A 355 -27.48 -12.55 -17.86
CA LEU A 355 -27.17 -13.91 -18.30
C LEU A 355 -27.89 -14.97 -17.49
N TYR A 356 -28.25 -14.68 -16.25
CA TYR A 356 -29.07 -15.53 -15.39
C TYR A 356 -29.64 -14.74 -14.20
N ILE A 357 -30.69 -15.28 -13.60
CA ILE A 357 -31.31 -14.73 -12.39
C ILE A 357 -30.70 -15.44 -11.20
N GLY A 358 -29.73 -14.78 -10.55
CA GLY A 358 -29.00 -15.31 -9.39
C GLY A 358 -29.81 -15.23 -8.09
N TRP A 359 -29.29 -15.89 -7.06
CA TRP A 359 -29.85 -15.82 -5.71
C TRP A 359 -29.51 -14.47 -5.08
N PRO A 360 -30.49 -13.71 -4.60
CA PRO A 360 -30.27 -12.38 -4.03
C PRO A 360 -29.28 -12.37 -2.86
N GLU A 361 -29.14 -13.49 -2.16
CA GLU A 361 -28.23 -13.66 -1.02
C GLU A 361 -26.76 -13.56 -1.41
N LEU A 362 -26.39 -13.87 -2.65
CA LEU A 362 -25.01 -13.77 -3.15
C LEU A 362 -24.46 -12.34 -3.12
N ASP A 363 -25.32 -11.33 -3.12
CA ASP A 363 -24.88 -9.94 -2.99
C ASP A 363 -24.23 -9.65 -1.63
N TYR A 364 -24.65 -10.33 -0.55
CA TYR A 364 -23.98 -10.19 0.74
C TYR A 364 -22.54 -10.70 0.68
N GLY A 365 -22.29 -11.75 -0.13
CA GLY A 365 -20.95 -12.29 -0.37
C GLY A 365 -19.99 -11.25 -0.93
N LEU A 366 -20.45 -10.39 -1.84
CA LEU A 366 -19.62 -9.31 -2.39
C LEU A 366 -19.19 -8.31 -1.32
N TYR A 367 -20.09 -7.87 -0.43
CA TYR A 367 -19.73 -6.93 0.65
C TYR A 367 -18.72 -7.54 1.61
N PHE A 368 -18.90 -8.81 2.02
CA PHE A 368 -17.92 -9.50 2.85
C PHE A 368 -16.58 -9.69 2.13
N ALA A 369 -16.61 -9.97 0.81
CA ALA A 369 -15.40 -10.08 -0.01
C ALA A 369 -14.62 -8.76 -0.05
N LEU A 370 -15.29 -7.63 -0.23
CA LEU A 370 -14.68 -6.28 -0.25
C LEU A 370 -14.03 -5.93 1.10
N ILE A 371 -14.66 -6.32 2.21
CA ILE A 371 -14.08 -6.10 3.54
C ILE A 371 -12.90 -7.02 3.79
N ALA A 372 -13.04 -8.33 3.46
CA ALA A 372 -11.94 -9.28 3.58
C ALA A 372 -10.72 -8.84 2.75
N GLU A 373 -10.94 -8.38 1.53
CA GLU A 373 -9.92 -7.75 0.68
C GLU A 373 -9.22 -6.62 1.42
N THR A 374 -9.99 -5.63 1.91
CA THR A 374 -9.45 -4.46 2.59
C THR A 374 -8.53 -4.86 3.75
N ILE A 375 -8.93 -5.84 4.57
CA ILE A 375 -8.12 -6.34 5.70
C ILE A 375 -6.87 -7.06 5.21
N ILE A 376 -7.00 -7.95 4.23
CA ILE A 376 -5.88 -8.74 3.71
C ILE A 376 -4.85 -7.83 3.04
N LEU A 377 -5.31 -6.87 2.23
CA LEU A 377 -4.42 -5.91 1.58
C LEU A 377 -3.79 -4.95 2.58
N ALA A 378 -4.48 -4.58 3.65
CA ALA A 378 -3.91 -3.83 4.76
C ALA A 378 -2.71 -4.55 5.39
N LEU A 379 -2.83 -5.86 5.66
CA LEU A 379 -1.72 -6.71 6.11
C LEU A 379 -0.60 -6.79 5.06
N GLY A 380 -0.96 -6.85 3.78
CA GLY A 380 -0.02 -6.80 2.66
C GLY A 380 0.78 -5.50 2.61
N VAL A 381 0.12 -4.37 2.82
CA VAL A 381 0.76 -3.04 2.90
C VAL A 381 1.74 -3.00 4.07
N ALA A 382 1.33 -3.43 5.27
CA ALA A 382 2.22 -3.51 6.43
C ALA A 382 3.45 -4.40 6.16
N TYR A 383 3.24 -5.59 5.59
CA TYR A 383 4.33 -6.49 5.18
C TYR A 383 5.29 -5.80 4.18
N ARG A 384 4.74 -5.07 3.20
CA ARG A 384 5.54 -4.37 2.19
C ARG A 384 6.40 -3.27 2.78
N ILE A 385 5.86 -2.50 3.72
CA ILE A 385 6.59 -1.45 4.46
C ILE A 385 7.75 -2.05 5.23
N LEU A 386 7.50 -3.11 6.01
CA LEU A 386 8.55 -3.79 6.80
C LEU A 386 9.68 -4.32 5.90
N ARG A 387 9.34 -4.89 4.74
CA ARG A 387 10.33 -5.36 3.76
C ARG A 387 11.15 -4.25 3.15
N LEU A 388 10.53 -3.11 2.83
CA LEU A 388 11.23 -1.95 2.28
C LEU A 388 12.18 -1.37 3.31
N ARG A 389 11.75 -1.27 4.58
CA ARG A 389 12.58 -0.82 5.70
C ARG A 389 13.81 -1.71 5.90
N GLN A 390 13.62 -3.04 5.98
CA GLN A 390 14.72 -3.99 6.09
C GLN A 390 15.72 -3.88 4.93
N LYS A 391 15.22 -3.71 3.70
CA LYS A 391 16.09 -3.54 2.53
C LYS A 391 16.92 -2.27 2.65
N HIS A 392 16.33 -1.17 3.11
CA HIS A 392 17.01 0.10 3.30
C HIS A 392 18.11 -0.01 4.38
N GLU A 393 17.79 -0.58 5.54
CA GLU A 393 18.75 -0.82 6.64
C GLU A 393 19.93 -1.68 6.19
N ASN A 394 19.66 -2.78 5.44
CA ASN A 394 20.72 -3.64 4.92
C ASN A 394 21.60 -2.91 3.89
N THR A 395 21.03 -2.02 3.08
CA THR A 395 21.78 -1.22 2.12
C THR A 395 22.70 -0.22 2.85
N LEU A 396 22.19 0.44 3.89
CA LEU A 396 22.99 1.35 4.72
C LEU A 396 24.14 0.61 5.42
N ARG A 397 23.88 -0.56 6.02
CA ARG A 397 24.93 -1.39 6.64
C ARG A 397 26.04 -1.75 5.65
N LYS A 398 25.67 -2.18 4.44
CA LYS A 398 26.64 -2.48 3.38
C LYS A 398 27.45 -1.24 2.95
N GLN A 399 26.81 -0.08 2.87
CA GLN A 399 27.53 1.17 2.54
C GLN A 399 28.55 1.53 3.62
N VAL A 400 28.20 1.41 4.91
CA VAL A 400 29.12 1.65 6.03
C VAL A 400 30.29 0.66 5.98
N GLU A 401 30.00 -0.65 5.80
CA GLU A 401 31.01 -1.70 5.68
C GLU A 401 31.99 -1.43 4.52
N LEU A 402 31.46 -1.13 3.33
CA LEU A 402 32.28 -0.80 2.16
C LEU A 402 33.11 0.45 2.38
N THR A 403 32.59 1.45 3.09
CA THR A 403 33.34 2.66 3.43
C THR A 403 34.49 2.35 4.39
N LEU A 404 34.23 1.55 5.43
CA LEU A 404 35.27 1.12 6.37
C LEU A 404 36.38 0.35 5.65
N LEU A 405 36.04 -0.65 4.83
CA LEU A 405 37.00 -1.43 4.04
C LEU A 405 37.81 -0.55 3.07
N ALA A 406 37.21 0.48 2.50
CA ALA A 406 37.87 1.38 1.57
C ALA A 406 38.79 2.42 2.26
N ASP A 407 38.58 2.68 3.54
CA ASP A 407 39.25 3.75 4.30
C ASP A 407 40.29 3.24 5.29
N THR A 408 40.41 1.92 5.46
CA THR A 408 41.40 1.32 6.39
C THR A 408 42.59 0.71 5.63
N ASP A 409 43.77 0.70 6.26
CA ASP A 409 44.95 -0.04 5.82
C ASP A 409 44.84 -1.51 6.26
N GLY A 410 45.02 -2.43 5.33
CA GLY A 410 44.80 -3.87 5.58
C GLY A 410 45.79 -4.52 6.56
N LEU A 411 46.95 -3.92 6.82
CA LEU A 411 47.94 -4.45 7.75
C LEU A 411 47.77 -3.89 9.17
N THR A 412 47.64 -2.56 9.26
CA THR A 412 47.62 -1.86 10.54
C THR A 412 46.21 -1.56 11.06
N MET A 413 45.18 -1.73 10.22
CA MET A 413 43.77 -1.38 10.49
C MET A 413 43.54 0.11 10.78
N MET A 414 44.55 0.95 10.62
CA MET A 414 44.43 2.41 10.69
C MET A 414 43.70 2.98 9.48
N ASN A 415 43.43 4.29 9.55
CA ASN A 415 43.00 5.00 8.35
C ASN A 415 44.08 4.92 7.27
N ASN A 416 43.66 4.71 6.02
CA ASN A 416 44.58 4.72 4.90
C ASN A 416 44.69 6.11 4.26
N ARG A 417 45.49 6.22 3.21
CA ARG A 417 45.71 7.45 2.44
C ARG A 417 44.40 8.11 2.00
N ARG A 418 43.40 7.31 1.58
CA ARG A 418 42.11 7.81 1.11
C ARG A 418 41.30 8.47 2.23
N ALA A 419 41.28 7.85 3.40
CA ALA A 419 40.63 8.42 4.59
C ALA A 419 41.32 9.73 5.01
N PHE A 420 42.66 9.76 4.96
CA PHE A 420 43.46 10.94 5.26
C PHE A 420 43.16 12.11 4.31
N GLU A 421 43.11 11.87 2.99
CA GLU A 421 42.78 12.90 2.00
C GLU A 421 41.39 13.46 2.20
N ARG A 422 40.43 12.63 2.61
CA ARG A 422 39.05 13.04 2.91
C ARG A 422 39.02 13.92 4.18
N GLU A 423 39.70 13.52 5.23
CA GLU A 423 39.72 14.25 6.48
C GLU A 423 40.45 15.59 6.35
N PHE A 424 41.55 15.66 5.58
CA PHE A 424 42.22 16.91 5.27
C PHE A 424 41.28 17.88 4.53
N ARG A 425 40.48 17.41 3.56
CA ARG A 425 39.48 18.24 2.86
C ARG A 425 38.42 18.78 3.82
N ARG A 426 37.97 17.98 4.79
CA ARG A 426 37.06 18.45 5.85
C ARG A 426 37.69 19.53 6.72
N ASN A 427 38.97 19.40 7.06
CA ASN A 427 39.68 20.40 7.86
C ASN A 427 39.69 21.79 7.20
N GLN A 428 39.67 21.89 5.90
CA GLN A 428 39.57 23.18 5.20
C GLN A 428 38.29 23.96 5.55
N GLN A 429 37.24 23.27 5.96
CA GLN A 429 35.97 23.88 6.39
C GLN A 429 35.95 24.13 7.92
N ASP A 430 36.39 23.16 8.71
CA ASP A 430 36.20 23.13 10.17
C ASP A 430 37.39 23.65 10.96
N HIS A 431 38.58 23.75 10.36
CA HIS A 431 39.85 24.19 10.98
C HIS A 431 40.19 23.47 12.29
N ARG A 432 39.90 22.17 12.37
CA ARG A 432 40.16 21.34 13.57
C ARG A 432 41.62 20.98 13.77
N PHE A 433 42.41 20.97 12.71
CA PHE A 433 43.81 20.60 12.70
C PHE A 433 44.66 21.76 12.26
N SER A 434 45.80 21.94 12.93
CA SER A 434 46.74 23.05 12.69
C SER A 434 48.02 22.64 11.97
N HIS A 435 48.45 21.40 12.09
CA HIS A 435 49.67 20.88 11.50
C HIS A 435 49.47 19.50 10.90
N LEU A 436 50.28 19.19 9.90
CA LEU A 436 50.46 17.88 9.32
C LEU A 436 51.85 17.39 9.62
N ALA A 437 51.99 16.23 10.22
CA ALA A 437 53.26 15.55 10.40
C ALA A 437 53.32 14.30 9.52
N ILE A 438 54.44 14.05 8.85
CA ILE A 438 54.77 12.80 8.19
C ILE A 438 55.85 12.14 9.05
N ILE A 439 55.56 10.91 9.48
CA ILE A 439 56.39 10.08 10.34
C ILE A 439 56.88 8.88 9.52
N ASP A 440 58.17 8.64 9.55
CA ASP A 440 58.77 7.51 8.83
C ASP A 440 59.65 6.70 9.76
N ILE A 441 59.61 5.38 9.66
CA ILE A 441 60.43 4.50 10.49
C ILE A 441 61.84 4.43 9.93
N ASP A 442 62.82 4.92 10.71
CA ASP A 442 64.21 4.98 10.30
C ASP A 442 64.77 3.57 10.02
N LEU A 443 65.40 3.43 8.84
CA LEU A 443 66.07 2.20 8.41
C LEU A 443 65.16 0.95 8.42
N PHE A 444 63.88 1.12 8.19
CA PHE A 444 62.89 0.03 8.23
C PHE A 444 63.26 -1.15 7.31
N LYS A 445 63.86 -0.87 6.16
CA LYS A 445 64.40 -1.91 5.29
C LYS A 445 65.40 -2.81 6.01
N ARG A 446 66.31 -2.23 6.87
CA ARG A 446 67.26 -3.03 7.67
C ARG A 446 66.54 -3.92 8.69
N VAL A 447 65.43 -3.45 9.25
CA VAL A 447 64.60 -4.27 10.15
C VAL A 447 64.07 -5.48 9.37
N ASN A 448 63.49 -5.27 8.17
CA ASN A 448 63.01 -6.35 7.33
C ASN A 448 64.11 -7.32 6.88
N ASP A 449 65.24 -6.79 6.46
CA ASP A 449 66.41 -7.58 5.94
C ASP A 449 67.02 -8.44 7.06
N ARG A 450 67.00 -7.95 8.33
CA ARG A 450 67.63 -8.63 9.47
C ARG A 450 66.69 -9.58 10.21
N TYR A 451 65.39 -9.19 10.38
CA TYR A 451 64.45 -9.91 11.23
C TYR A 451 63.31 -10.55 10.46
N GLY A 452 63.26 -10.32 9.15
CA GLY A 452 62.18 -10.83 8.29
C GLY A 452 60.97 -9.91 8.21
N HIS A 453 60.20 -10.05 7.14
CA HIS A 453 59.00 -9.23 6.88
C HIS A 453 57.92 -9.37 7.94
N GLU A 454 57.78 -10.56 8.57
CA GLU A 454 56.77 -10.78 9.63
C GLU A 454 57.03 -9.88 10.85
N ILE A 455 58.31 -9.70 11.24
CA ILE A 455 58.70 -8.81 12.33
C ILE A 455 58.53 -7.36 11.93
N GLY A 456 58.88 -6.98 10.68
CA GLY A 456 58.59 -5.67 10.14
C GLY A 456 57.11 -5.33 10.16
N ASP A 457 56.24 -6.27 9.76
CA ASP A 457 54.80 -6.12 9.82
C ASP A 457 54.29 -5.93 11.26
N GLU A 458 54.91 -6.61 12.24
CA GLU A 458 54.56 -6.43 13.66
C GLU A 458 54.94 -5.03 14.15
N VAL A 459 56.11 -4.51 13.74
CA VAL A 459 56.52 -3.12 14.03
C VAL A 459 55.46 -2.15 13.47
N LEU A 460 55.04 -2.33 12.20
CA LEU A 460 54.03 -1.48 11.59
C LEU A 460 52.69 -1.52 12.34
N ARG A 461 52.27 -2.71 12.81
CA ARG A 461 51.04 -2.86 13.62
C ARG A 461 51.16 -2.14 14.97
N VAL A 462 52.31 -2.28 15.64
CA VAL A 462 52.56 -1.60 16.94
C VAL A 462 52.54 -0.09 16.74
N VAL A 463 53.29 0.44 15.78
CA VAL A 463 53.31 1.89 15.46
C VAL A 463 51.89 2.37 15.11
N GLY A 464 51.20 1.64 14.26
CA GLY A 464 49.83 1.98 13.89
C GLY A 464 48.88 2.06 15.07
N LYS A 465 48.92 1.10 15.98
CA LYS A 465 48.08 1.05 17.17
C LYS A 465 48.37 2.22 18.14
N GLU A 466 49.60 2.56 18.32
CA GLU A 466 49.99 3.70 19.20
C GLU A 466 49.59 5.05 18.60
N LEU A 467 49.76 5.23 17.28
CA LEU A 467 49.34 6.46 16.60
C LEU A 467 47.81 6.61 16.60
N ASP A 468 47.07 5.52 16.41
CA ASP A 468 45.60 5.54 16.42
C ASP A 468 45.03 5.81 17.83
N ALA A 469 45.78 5.48 18.89
CA ALA A 469 45.42 5.78 20.27
C ALA A 469 45.60 7.27 20.65
N THR A 470 46.28 8.07 19.80
CA THR A 470 46.47 9.50 20.06
C THR A 470 45.17 10.29 19.85
N SER A 471 45.12 11.53 20.42
CA SER A 471 43.98 12.43 20.18
C SER A 471 43.97 13.03 18.77
N HIS A 472 44.96 12.72 17.94
CA HIS A 472 45.15 13.23 16.59
C HIS A 472 44.52 12.32 15.55
N PHE A 473 44.38 12.78 14.30
CA PHE A 473 43.92 11.92 13.23
C PHE A 473 45.13 11.28 12.54
N ALA A 474 45.31 10.00 12.73
CA ALA A 474 46.42 9.24 12.21
C ALA A 474 46.00 8.39 10.97
N ALA A 475 46.95 8.24 10.03
CA ALA A 475 46.76 7.38 8.86
C ALA A 475 48.10 6.81 8.38
N ARG A 476 48.08 5.60 7.79
CA ARG A 476 49.20 5.03 7.05
C ARG A 476 49.05 5.34 5.58
N ILE A 477 50.03 6.04 4.98
CA ILE A 477 49.99 6.50 3.60
C ILE A 477 50.88 5.71 2.63
N GLY A 478 51.84 4.99 3.15
CA GLY A 478 52.82 4.21 2.37
C GLY A 478 53.43 3.08 3.19
N GLY A 479 54.43 2.39 2.68
CA GLY A 479 55.04 1.22 3.30
C GLY A 479 55.37 1.41 4.78
N GLU A 480 56.32 2.31 5.11
CA GLU A 480 56.74 2.66 6.47
C GLU A 480 56.36 4.09 6.87
N GLU A 481 55.49 4.75 6.06
CA GLU A 481 55.12 6.14 6.23
C GLU A 481 53.76 6.30 6.88
N PHE A 482 53.70 7.07 7.95
CA PHE A 482 52.46 7.43 8.66
C PHE A 482 52.26 8.93 8.61
N THR A 483 51.04 9.38 8.72
CA THR A 483 50.67 10.79 8.81
C THR A 483 49.81 11.06 10.00
N LEU A 484 49.97 12.24 10.55
CA LEU A 484 49.19 12.79 11.64
C LEU A 484 48.64 14.16 11.28
N LEU A 485 47.31 14.35 11.37
CA LEU A 485 46.70 15.67 11.45
C LEU A 485 46.56 16.05 12.91
N MET A 486 47.36 17.03 13.34
CA MET A 486 47.43 17.45 14.74
C MET A 486 46.28 18.41 15.05
N ARG A 487 45.49 18.08 16.08
CA ARG A 487 44.37 18.92 16.52
C ARG A 487 44.86 20.28 16.98
N ASN A 488 44.02 21.28 16.75
CA ASN A 488 44.30 22.66 17.18
C ASN A 488 44.08 22.76 18.70
N GLU A 489 45.15 23.03 19.46
CA GLU A 489 45.01 23.29 20.89
C GLU A 489 44.80 24.79 21.20
N SER A 490 44.40 25.08 22.45
CA SER A 490 44.11 26.43 22.93
C SER A 490 45.26 27.41 22.73
N ARG A 491 44.93 28.69 22.55
CA ARG A 491 45.86 29.79 22.16
C ARG A 491 47.13 29.92 23.00
N GLU A 492 47.18 29.43 24.23
CA GLU A 492 48.29 29.59 25.15
C GLU A 492 49.52 28.71 24.83
N ASN A 493 49.32 27.52 24.22
CA ASN A 493 50.38 26.53 23.96
C ASN A 493 50.94 26.54 22.53
N ARG A 494 50.51 27.44 21.65
CA ARG A 494 50.80 27.41 20.21
C ARG A 494 52.28 27.42 19.81
N LYS A 495 53.21 28.03 20.60
CA LYS A 495 54.61 28.19 20.19
C LYS A 495 55.48 26.95 20.42
N LYS A 496 55.10 26.06 21.33
CA LYS A 496 55.91 24.83 21.65
C LYS A 496 55.13 23.54 21.24
N TYR A 497 53.91 23.69 20.82
CA TYR A 497 52.97 22.60 20.73
C TYR A 497 53.37 21.47 19.79
N PRO A 498 53.65 21.66 18.47
CA PRO A 498 53.84 20.48 17.63
C PRO A 498 55.09 19.68 18.00
N ALA A 499 56.18 20.33 18.48
CA ALA A 499 57.39 19.63 18.82
C ALA A 499 57.26 18.78 20.08
N ASN A 500 56.76 19.35 21.17
CA ASN A 500 56.66 18.62 22.43
C ASN A 500 55.71 17.42 22.29
N ALA A 501 54.52 17.62 21.67
CA ALA A 501 53.56 16.54 21.43
C ALA A 501 54.12 15.43 20.53
N LEU A 502 54.88 15.79 19.49
CA LEU A 502 55.48 14.80 18.60
C LEU A 502 56.67 14.09 19.25
N THR A 503 57.45 14.79 20.11
CA THR A 503 58.51 14.14 20.90
C THR A 503 57.93 13.08 21.82
N GLU A 504 56.87 13.42 22.58
CA GLU A 504 56.16 12.45 23.44
C GLU A 504 55.62 11.26 22.65
N ILE A 505 55.04 11.51 21.45
CA ILE A 505 54.55 10.46 20.56
C ILE A 505 55.71 9.57 20.08
N CYS A 506 56.80 10.14 19.60
CA CYS A 506 57.95 9.36 19.12
C CYS A 506 58.59 8.53 20.23
N GLU A 507 58.74 9.09 21.45
CA GLU A 507 59.23 8.35 22.62
C GLU A 507 58.32 7.18 22.98
N ALA A 508 57.00 7.41 22.94
CA ALA A 508 56.01 6.34 23.16
C ALA A 508 56.09 5.25 22.08
N LEU A 509 56.26 5.63 20.80
CA LEU A 509 56.46 4.68 19.71
C LEU A 509 57.71 3.83 19.88
N ILE A 510 58.87 4.45 20.19
CA ILE A 510 60.14 3.75 20.45
C ILE A 510 59.95 2.74 21.57
N LYS A 511 59.36 3.18 22.68
CA LYS A 511 59.08 2.33 23.85
C LYS A 511 58.14 1.19 23.50
N ALA A 512 57.04 1.48 22.81
CA ALA A 512 56.04 0.47 22.46
C ALA A 512 56.62 -0.60 21.54
N VAL A 513 57.45 -0.22 20.55
CA VAL A 513 58.11 -1.18 19.66
C VAL A 513 59.09 -2.04 20.46
N HIS A 514 59.90 -1.44 21.34
CA HIS A 514 60.83 -2.18 22.19
C HIS A 514 60.15 -3.18 23.10
N GLU A 515 59.03 -2.82 23.72
CA GLU A 515 58.27 -3.68 24.64
C GLU A 515 57.50 -4.78 23.94
N ARG A 516 56.93 -4.49 22.77
CA ARG A 516 56.00 -5.44 22.09
C ARG A 516 56.66 -6.24 20.96
N VAL A 517 57.84 -5.86 20.51
CA VAL A 517 58.60 -6.58 19.49
C VAL A 517 60.00 -6.92 20.05
N PRO A 518 60.12 -7.76 21.10
CA PRO A 518 61.36 -8.03 21.83
C PRO A 518 62.44 -8.72 20.99
N GLN A 519 62.12 -9.19 19.79
CA GLN A 519 63.07 -9.74 18.84
C GLN A 519 64.04 -8.68 18.30
N ILE A 520 63.63 -7.40 18.30
CA ILE A 520 64.46 -6.27 17.85
C ILE A 520 65.29 -5.77 19.02
N GLN A 521 66.62 -5.98 18.96
CA GLN A 521 67.55 -5.56 20.01
C GLN A 521 68.04 -4.11 19.88
N GLU A 522 68.00 -3.56 18.66
CA GLU A 522 68.38 -2.18 18.36
C GLU A 522 67.12 -1.27 18.45
N PRO A 523 67.23 -0.04 18.98
CA PRO A 523 66.08 0.86 19.04
C PRO A 523 65.63 1.26 17.65
N VAL A 524 64.33 1.10 17.39
CA VAL A 524 63.67 1.60 16.18
C VAL A 524 63.35 3.08 16.40
N THR A 525 63.90 3.96 15.59
CA THR A 525 63.71 5.40 15.68
C THR A 525 62.83 5.94 14.57
N PHE A 526 62.42 7.20 14.68
CA PHE A 526 61.52 7.84 13.77
C PHE A 526 62.03 9.20 13.31
N SER A 527 61.96 9.46 12.00
CA SER A 527 62.15 10.79 11.45
C SER A 527 60.83 11.44 11.14
N VAL A 528 60.67 12.72 11.47
CA VAL A 528 59.40 13.43 11.34
C VAL A 528 59.58 14.77 10.63
N GLY A 529 58.78 14.99 9.58
CA GLY A 529 58.65 16.29 8.92
C GLY A 529 57.29 16.93 9.20
N VAL A 530 57.26 18.16 9.66
CA VAL A 530 56.03 18.84 10.09
C VAL A 530 55.75 20.08 9.26
N ALA A 531 54.51 20.24 8.77
CA ALA A 531 54.08 21.45 8.07
C ALA A 531 52.83 22.04 8.74
N ALA A 532 52.80 23.35 8.92
CA ALA A 532 51.60 24.07 9.36
C ALA A 532 50.54 24.05 8.24
N ILE A 533 49.27 24.00 8.61
CA ILE A 533 48.14 24.04 7.69
C ILE A 533 47.53 25.45 7.75
N ALA A 534 47.68 26.24 6.69
CA ALA A 534 46.99 27.50 6.55
C ALA A 534 45.63 27.35 5.83
N ARG A 535 44.79 28.37 5.97
CA ARG A 535 43.40 28.35 5.53
C ARG A 535 43.20 28.11 4.01
N ARG A 536 44.21 28.40 3.19
CA ARG A 536 44.16 28.26 1.72
C ARG A 536 45.09 27.19 1.17
N ASP A 537 45.76 26.44 2.04
CA ASP A 537 46.72 25.44 1.62
C ASP A 537 46.01 24.23 0.97
N THR A 538 46.61 23.73 -0.09
CA THR A 538 46.21 22.46 -0.68
C THR A 538 46.91 21.31 0.03
N LEU A 539 46.29 20.10 0.02
CA LEU A 539 46.94 18.91 0.55
C LEU A 539 48.33 18.72 -0.08
N ARG A 540 48.44 18.95 -1.39
CA ARG A 540 49.71 18.79 -2.13
C ARG A 540 50.78 19.74 -1.63
N SER A 541 50.47 21.01 -1.33
CA SER A 541 51.44 21.97 -0.86
C SER A 541 51.93 21.64 0.57
N VAL A 542 50.99 21.25 1.46
CA VAL A 542 51.32 20.91 2.85
C VAL A 542 52.12 19.61 2.89
N MET A 543 51.72 18.58 2.14
CA MET A 543 52.48 17.33 2.02
C MET A 543 53.90 17.58 1.50
N ALA A 544 54.06 18.35 0.41
CA ALA A 544 55.37 18.64 -0.16
C ALA A 544 56.30 19.37 0.84
N THR A 545 55.77 20.23 1.71
CA THR A 545 56.54 20.90 2.76
C THR A 545 56.92 19.91 3.85
N ALA A 546 56.01 19.06 4.30
CA ALA A 546 56.32 18.05 5.31
C ALA A 546 57.31 17.00 4.79
N ASP A 547 57.20 16.55 3.54
CA ASP A 547 58.12 15.60 2.88
C ASP A 547 59.56 16.17 2.81
N ARG A 548 59.72 17.44 2.39
CA ARG A 548 61.03 18.09 2.36
C ARG A 548 61.66 18.10 3.75
N ARG A 549 60.89 18.43 4.79
CA ARG A 549 61.38 18.46 6.18
C ARG A 549 61.67 17.06 6.72
N LEU A 550 60.92 16.04 6.31
CA LEU A 550 61.22 14.65 6.60
C LEU A 550 62.54 14.22 5.95
N TYR A 551 62.76 14.62 4.69
CA TYR A 551 64.02 14.38 3.99
C TYR A 551 65.21 15.04 4.71
N ASP A 552 65.04 16.29 5.18
CA ASP A 552 66.06 17.00 5.99
C ASP A 552 66.34 16.25 7.31
N ALA A 553 65.30 15.74 7.99
CA ALA A 553 65.44 14.92 9.19
C ALA A 553 66.26 13.64 8.90
N LYS A 554 65.99 12.94 7.81
CA LYS A 554 66.74 11.73 7.42
C LYS A 554 68.21 12.00 7.10
N ASN A 555 68.50 13.12 6.42
CA ASN A 555 69.86 13.48 6.01
C ASN A 555 70.72 14.04 7.15
N ASN A 556 70.13 14.68 8.15
CA ASN A 556 70.83 15.28 9.28
C ASN A 556 70.98 14.30 10.46
N GLY A 557 70.95 13.00 10.22
CA GLY A 557 71.32 12.02 11.26
C GLY A 557 70.10 11.15 11.73
N ARG A 558 68.90 11.35 11.19
CA ARG A 558 67.65 10.63 11.59
C ARG A 558 67.24 10.90 13.05
N ASN A 559 66.24 10.16 13.54
CA ASN A 559 65.79 10.28 14.93
C ASN A 559 65.51 11.73 15.36
N GLN A 560 64.82 12.53 14.58
CA GLN A 560 64.56 13.93 14.82
C GLN A 560 63.29 14.45 14.14
N ILE A 561 62.82 15.57 14.68
CA ILE A 561 61.62 16.26 14.21
C ILE A 561 62.05 17.60 13.60
N VAL A 562 61.71 17.82 12.30
CA VAL A 562 62.00 19.08 11.60
C VAL A 562 60.69 19.79 11.27
N TRP A 563 60.50 21.03 11.71
CA TRP A 563 59.28 21.83 11.53
C TRP A 563 59.50 23.20 10.84
N PHE A 564 60.74 23.54 10.47
CA PHE A 564 61.08 24.71 9.65
C PHE A 564 62.21 24.35 8.67
N ASP A 565 62.42 25.19 7.66
CA ASP A 565 63.40 24.89 6.62
C ASP A 565 64.80 25.21 7.17
N LEU A 566 65.70 24.22 7.20
CA LEU A 566 67.05 24.34 7.71
C LEU A 566 67.93 25.31 6.89
N SER A 567 67.50 25.56 5.61
CA SER A 567 68.17 26.56 4.73
C SER A 567 67.95 28.01 5.19
N ASP A 568 66.94 28.28 5.99
CA ASP A 568 66.61 29.64 6.46
C ASP A 568 67.25 29.97 7.85
N ALA A 569 67.95 29.03 8.44
CA ALA A 569 68.63 29.20 9.71
C ALA A 569 69.94 29.95 9.50
N LYS A 570 70.05 31.25 9.91
CA LYS A 570 71.34 31.90 10.16
C LYS A 570 72.11 31.05 11.18
N PRO A 571 73.49 31.00 11.13
CA PRO A 571 74.30 30.10 11.93
C PRO A 571 74.35 30.48 13.40
N SER A 572 73.24 30.45 14.09
CA SER A 572 73.13 30.57 15.53
C SER A 572 72.23 29.46 16.03
N LYS A 573 72.81 28.43 16.65
CA LYS A 573 72.23 27.21 17.23
C LYS A 573 70.84 26.78 16.63
N PRO A 574 70.73 25.63 16.06
CA PRO A 574 69.44 25.16 15.46
C PRO A 574 68.39 25.05 16.57
N THR A 575 67.61 26.11 16.73
CA THR A 575 66.47 26.15 17.70
C THR A 575 65.22 25.44 17.23
N GLY A 576 65.32 24.64 16.21
CA GLY A 576 64.13 23.96 15.58
C GLY A 576 64.36 22.50 15.27
N THR A 577 65.43 21.88 15.70
CA THR A 577 65.67 20.45 15.65
C THR A 577 65.60 19.90 17.07
N VAL A 578 64.68 18.94 17.28
CA VAL A 578 64.59 18.22 18.56
C VAL A 578 65.07 16.81 18.32
N TRP A 579 66.06 16.35 19.06
CA TRP A 579 66.49 14.96 19.08
C TRP A 579 65.57 14.15 19.99
N VAL A 580 65.10 13.02 19.55
CA VAL A 580 64.21 12.13 20.31
C VAL A 580 65.00 11.03 21.02
#